data_6fff2f685bfaf243d46186f9c3480c6a
#
_entry.id   6fff2f685bfaf243d46186f9c3480c6a
#
_cell.length_a   1.000
_cell.length_b   1.000
_cell.length_c   1.000
_cell.angle_alpha   90.00
_cell.angle_beta   90.00
_cell.angle_gamma   90.00
#
_symmetry.space_group_name_H-M   'P 1'
#
loop_
_entity.id
_entity.type
_entity.pdbx_description
1 polymer ?
#
loop_
_entity_poly.entity_id
_entity_poly.type
_entity_poly.pdbx_seq_one_letter_code
_entity_poly.pdbx_strand_id
1 'polypeptide(L)'
;EYIYFGMESEKKEEVLRDMAAYCTNNGIEVPLFTCVTPEVRGSKDAVISQLFDMDNQYVWWNIQEAKSRIEDLKRQQPNAPAFVCELQGGWFSTVGGGLSEDSYLDGRHARGMALMAMAGGSTGLNYYMFFGGTNLAGWGARRMTTSYDYGAALKESGGVSEKFAAVKGVGDFVNRFGTQLARSC
;
A
#
# COMPACT_ATOMS: atom_id res chain seq x y z
N GLU A 1 2.28 1.99 -10.78
CA GLU A 1 1.89 0.56 -10.75
C GLU A 1 1.48 0.01 -12.13
N TYR A 2 0.83 0.80 -12.97
CA TYR A 2 0.38 0.32 -14.29
C TYR A 2 1.53 -0.08 -15.24
N ILE A 3 2.73 0.42 -15.06
CA ILE A 3 3.93 0.05 -15.82
C ILE A 3 4.50 -1.31 -15.40
N TYR A 4 3.90 -1.94 -14.39
CA TYR A 4 4.35 -3.22 -13.84
C TYR A 4 4.21 -4.40 -14.81
N PHE A 5 3.25 -4.36 -15.74
CA PHE A 5 2.88 -5.50 -16.57
C PHE A 5 3.55 -5.48 -17.96
N GLY A 6 4.67 -6.18 -18.09
CA GLY A 6 5.23 -6.58 -19.39
C GLY A 6 5.91 -5.48 -20.22
N MET A 7 6.17 -4.32 -19.63
CA MET A 7 6.92 -3.25 -20.29
C MET A 7 8.42 -3.41 -20.02
N GLU A 8 9.25 -3.17 -21.02
CA GLU A 8 10.69 -3.16 -20.88
C GLU A 8 11.17 -1.96 -20.04
N SER A 9 12.28 -2.11 -19.30
CA SER A 9 12.77 -1.12 -18.34
C SER A 9 13.02 0.27 -18.95
N GLU A 10 13.60 0.33 -20.14
CA GLU A 10 13.83 1.60 -20.85
C GLU A 10 12.53 2.37 -21.11
N LYS A 11 11.48 1.66 -21.53
CA LYS A 11 10.16 2.27 -21.74
C LYS A 11 9.49 2.69 -20.43
N LYS A 12 9.71 1.96 -19.34
CA LYS A 12 9.21 2.35 -18.03
C LYS A 12 9.83 3.67 -17.58
N GLU A 13 11.14 3.84 -17.77
CA GLU A 13 11.82 5.09 -17.42
C GLU A 13 11.34 6.27 -18.30
N GLU A 14 11.09 6.04 -19.58
CA GLU A 14 10.51 7.05 -20.47
C GLU A 14 9.15 7.51 -19.95
N VAL A 15 8.27 6.56 -19.66
CA VAL A 15 6.92 6.84 -19.10
C VAL A 15 7.00 7.54 -17.75
N LEU A 16 7.93 7.16 -16.88
CA LEU A 16 8.12 7.82 -15.59
C LEU A 16 8.54 9.28 -15.75
N ARG A 17 9.48 9.57 -16.66
CA ARG A 17 9.90 10.94 -16.98
C ARG A 17 8.73 11.76 -17.53
N ASP A 18 8.00 11.22 -18.48
CA ASP A 18 6.87 11.92 -19.11
C ASP A 18 5.76 12.22 -18.08
N MET A 19 5.43 11.27 -17.22
CA MET A 19 4.43 11.49 -16.16
C MET A 19 4.88 12.51 -15.13
N ALA A 20 6.12 12.46 -14.68
CA ALA A 20 6.67 13.42 -13.74
C ALA A 20 6.70 14.84 -14.35
N ALA A 21 7.15 14.95 -15.62
CA ALA A 21 7.13 16.21 -16.35
C ALA A 21 5.70 16.73 -16.53
N TYR A 22 4.75 15.87 -16.87
CA TYR A 22 3.34 16.25 -17.00
C TYR A 22 2.79 16.80 -15.66
N CYS A 23 3.08 16.17 -14.55
CA CYS A 23 2.66 16.65 -13.23
C CYS A 23 3.24 18.04 -12.95
N THR A 24 4.54 18.20 -13.11
CA THR A 24 5.24 19.46 -12.86
C THR A 24 4.75 20.59 -13.77
N ASN A 25 4.59 20.31 -15.07
CA ASN A 25 4.13 21.29 -16.06
C ASN A 25 2.67 21.73 -15.83
N ASN A 26 1.89 20.94 -15.08
CA ASN A 26 0.52 21.29 -14.70
C ASN A 26 0.41 21.80 -13.25
N GLY A 27 1.50 22.23 -12.63
CA GLY A 27 1.51 22.90 -11.33
C GLY A 27 1.34 21.97 -10.13
N ILE A 28 1.65 20.68 -10.27
CA ILE A 28 1.67 19.74 -9.13
C ILE A 28 3.05 19.88 -8.45
N GLU A 29 3.08 20.55 -7.32
CA GLU A 29 4.29 20.88 -6.54
C GLU A 29 4.51 20.02 -5.30
N VAL A 30 3.74 18.94 -5.15
CA VAL A 30 3.88 17.98 -4.04
C VAL A 30 4.84 16.86 -4.41
N PRO A 31 5.45 16.17 -3.43
CA PRO A 31 6.27 15.01 -3.70
C PRO A 31 5.51 13.95 -4.50
N LEU A 32 6.13 13.46 -5.56
CA LEU A 32 5.57 12.41 -6.42
C LEU A 32 6.14 11.05 -6.00
N PHE A 33 5.31 10.05 -6.03
CA PHE A 33 5.72 8.68 -5.71
C PHE A 33 5.16 7.67 -6.71
N THR A 34 5.79 6.51 -6.71
CA THR A 34 5.33 5.32 -7.42
C THR A 34 5.00 4.22 -6.43
N CYS A 35 4.47 3.12 -6.94
CA CYS A 35 4.11 1.97 -6.16
C CYS A 35 4.62 0.71 -6.87
N VAL A 36 5.48 -0.04 -6.20
CA VAL A 36 6.11 -1.26 -6.73
C VAL A 36 6.79 -1.02 -8.08
N THR A 37 7.61 0.03 -8.14
CA THR A 37 8.34 0.43 -9.36
C THR A 37 9.85 0.45 -9.07
N PRO A 38 10.55 -0.70 -9.15
CA PRO A 38 11.97 -0.81 -8.80
C PRO A 38 12.88 0.16 -9.55
N GLU A 39 12.50 0.57 -10.76
CA GLU A 39 13.23 1.52 -11.60
C GLU A 39 13.42 2.91 -10.94
N VAL A 40 12.58 3.25 -9.97
CA VAL A 40 12.71 4.49 -9.18
C VAL A 40 13.76 4.34 -8.08
N ARG A 41 13.88 3.15 -7.51
CA ARG A 41 14.73 2.91 -6.34
C ARG A 41 16.19 3.09 -6.66
N GLY A 42 16.80 4.15 -6.12
CA GLY A 42 18.22 4.47 -6.36
C GLY A 42 18.55 4.91 -7.79
N SER A 43 17.57 5.33 -8.57
CA SER A 43 17.77 5.87 -9.92
C SER A 43 18.75 7.05 -9.90
N LYS A 44 19.62 7.10 -10.92
CA LYS A 44 20.54 8.22 -11.18
C LYS A 44 20.00 9.19 -12.23
N ASP A 45 18.87 8.90 -12.82
CA ASP A 45 18.19 9.82 -13.74
C ASP A 45 17.75 11.08 -13.00
N ALA A 46 17.96 12.24 -13.59
CA ALA A 46 17.73 13.54 -12.94
C ALA A 46 16.25 13.79 -12.58
N VAL A 47 15.32 13.19 -13.33
CA VAL A 47 13.87 13.31 -13.08
C VAL A 47 13.40 12.19 -12.16
N ILE A 48 13.73 10.95 -12.50
CA ILE A 48 13.26 9.76 -11.75
C ILE A 48 13.81 9.74 -10.32
N SER A 49 15.02 10.27 -10.10
CA SER A 49 15.62 10.38 -8.75
C SER A 49 14.89 11.33 -7.81
N GLN A 50 13.98 12.16 -8.31
CA GLN A 50 13.12 13.04 -7.52
C GLN A 50 11.84 12.31 -7.05
N LEU A 51 11.55 11.16 -7.62
CA LEU A 51 10.46 10.30 -7.19
C LEU A 51 10.95 9.37 -6.06
N PHE A 52 10.02 8.83 -5.29
CA PHE A 52 10.30 7.71 -4.42
C PHE A 52 9.28 6.59 -4.63
N ASP A 53 9.69 5.37 -4.37
CA ASP A 53 8.84 4.21 -4.53
C ASP A 53 8.26 3.75 -3.19
N MET A 54 7.04 3.28 -3.21
CA MET A 54 6.35 2.67 -2.07
C MET A 54 6.16 1.17 -2.30
N ASP A 55 5.89 0.43 -1.24
CA ASP A 55 5.64 -1.01 -1.31
C ASP A 55 4.16 -1.35 -1.17
N ASN A 56 3.72 -2.42 -1.85
CA ASN A 56 2.42 -3.06 -1.66
C ASN A 56 2.61 -4.39 -0.95
N GLN A 57 1.93 -4.61 0.15
CA GLN A 57 2.17 -5.77 1.02
C GLN A 57 0.94 -6.67 1.11
N TYR A 58 0.97 -7.76 0.35
CA TYR A 58 -0.02 -8.83 0.31
C TYR A 58 0.64 -10.15 0.72
N VAL A 59 1.00 -10.25 1.99
CA VAL A 59 1.82 -11.36 2.51
C VAL A 59 1.00 -12.38 3.30
N TRP A 60 -0.32 -12.20 3.36
CA TRP A 60 -1.21 -13.07 4.11
C TRP A 60 -0.71 -13.24 5.55
N TRP A 61 -0.68 -14.46 6.08
CA TRP A 61 -0.18 -14.73 7.44
C TRP A 61 1.35 -14.80 7.56
N ASN A 62 2.09 -14.65 6.47
CA ASN A 62 3.56 -14.49 6.52
C ASN A 62 3.94 -13.05 6.90
N ILE A 63 3.41 -12.55 8.01
CA ILE A 63 3.55 -11.15 8.43
C ILE A 63 5.00 -10.70 8.66
N GLN A 64 5.94 -11.63 8.89
CA GLN A 64 7.36 -11.32 9.01
C GLN A 64 7.93 -10.74 7.70
N GLU A 65 7.37 -11.13 6.58
CA GLU A 65 7.75 -10.59 5.27
C GLU A 65 7.48 -9.09 5.17
N ALA A 66 6.44 -8.58 5.82
CA ALA A 66 6.16 -7.15 5.86
C ALA A 66 7.34 -6.33 6.40
N LYS A 67 8.03 -6.85 7.43
CA LYS A 67 9.23 -6.24 7.99
C LYS A 67 10.38 -6.26 6.98
N SER A 68 10.72 -7.44 6.47
CA SER A 68 11.88 -7.59 5.59
C SER A 68 11.74 -6.81 4.28
N ARG A 69 10.53 -6.68 3.74
CA ARG A 69 10.26 -5.85 2.56
C ARG A 69 10.51 -4.36 2.80
N ILE A 70 10.17 -3.84 3.97
CA ILE A 70 10.48 -2.44 4.35
C ILE A 70 11.97 -2.25 4.56
N GLU A 71 12.65 -3.19 5.20
CA GLU A 71 14.12 -3.15 5.35
C GLU A 71 14.82 -3.15 3.98
N ASP A 72 14.31 -3.93 3.02
CA ASP A 72 14.77 -3.94 1.64
C ASP A 72 14.55 -2.59 0.94
N LEU A 73 13.34 -2.04 1.04
CA LEU A 73 13.00 -0.75 0.46
C LEU A 73 13.93 0.36 0.97
N LYS A 74 14.20 0.40 2.27
CA LYS A 74 15.14 1.36 2.89
C LYS A 74 16.56 1.20 2.36
N ARG A 75 17.03 -0.04 2.15
CA ARG A 75 18.37 -0.27 1.57
C ARG A 75 18.49 0.24 0.14
N GLN A 76 17.41 0.11 -0.65
CA GLN A 76 17.40 0.51 -2.05
C GLN A 76 17.21 2.02 -2.25
N GLN A 77 16.54 2.70 -1.31
CA GLN A 77 16.30 4.15 -1.36
C GLN A 77 16.49 4.80 0.02
N PRO A 78 17.74 4.88 0.53
CA PRO A 78 18.03 5.29 1.91
C PRO A 78 17.66 6.74 2.23
N ASN A 79 17.50 7.58 1.21
CA ASN A 79 17.16 9.00 1.35
C ASN A 79 15.66 9.30 1.14
N ALA A 80 14.84 8.27 0.96
CA ALA A 80 13.40 8.40 0.77
C ALA A 80 12.63 7.78 1.95
N PRO A 81 11.38 8.20 2.21
CA PRO A 81 10.56 7.57 3.21
C PRO A 81 10.24 6.11 2.82
N ALA A 82 10.29 5.20 3.77
CA ALA A 82 9.81 3.85 3.57
C ALA A 82 8.32 3.80 3.88
N PHE A 83 7.50 3.71 2.85
CA PHE A 83 6.05 3.81 2.95
C PHE A 83 5.38 2.56 2.39
N VAL A 84 4.31 2.07 3.05
CA VAL A 84 3.43 1.03 2.51
C VAL A 84 2.22 1.70 1.89
N CYS A 85 2.12 1.64 0.56
CA CYS A 85 1.02 2.21 -0.21
C CYS A 85 -0.25 1.36 -0.10
N GLU A 86 -0.07 0.04 -0.07
CA GLU A 86 -1.17 -0.92 0.10
C GLU A 86 -0.78 -1.96 1.15
N LEU A 87 -1.20 -1.73 2.39
CA LEU A 87 -1.10 -2.72 3.46
C LEU A 87 -2.37 -3.57 3.45
N GLN A 88 -2.23 -4.88 3.25
CA GLN A 88 -3.35 -5.81 3.09
C GLN A 88 -4.35 -5.72 4.25
N GLY A 89 -5.52 -5.15 3.99
CA GLY A 89 -6.62 -5.04 4.95
C GLY A 89 -7.65 -6.18 4.86
N GLY A 90 -7.58 -6.97 3.79
CA GLY A 90 -8.51 -8.05 3.49
C GLY A 90 -8.27 -8.64 2.11
N TRP A 91 -9.34 -9.09 1.44
CA TRP A 91 -9.32 -9.51 0.04
C TRP A 91 -10.72 -9.38 -0.58
N PHE A 92 -10.78 -9.24 -1.88
CA PHE A 92 -12.04 -9.09 -2.58
C PHE A 92 -12.77 -10.42 -2.80
N SER A 93 -14.11 -10.34 -2.90
CA SER A 93 -14.94 -11.47 -3.30
C SER A 93 -14.87 -11.70 -4.82
N THR A 94 -14.96 -12.96 -5.23
CA THR A 94 -14.94 -13.34 -6.65
C THR A 94 -16.20 -14.07 -7.06
N VAL A 95 -16.67 -13.81 -8.29
CA VAL A 95 -17.81 -14.53 -8.86
C VAL A 95 -17.45 -16.00 -9.06
N GLY A 96 -18.18 -16.89 -8.40
CA GLY A 96 -17.94 -18.34 -8.43
C GLY A 96 -16.71 -18.79 -7.61
N GLY A 97 -16.21 -17.94 -6.71
CA GLY A 97 -15.06 -18.22 -5.84
C GLY A 97 -15.31 -17.81 -4.39
N GLY A 98 -14.22 -17.52 -3.67
CA GLY A 98 -14.28 -17.12 -2.27
C GLY A 98 -14.90 -15.75 -2.06
N LEU A 99 -15.50 -15.56 -0.88
CA LEU A 99 -15.99 -14.27 -0.41
C LEU A 99 -14.90 -13.55 0.39
N SER A 100 -15.01 -12.23 0.53
CA SER A 100 -14.09 -11.43 1.34
C SER A 100 -13.99 -11.92 2.79
N GLU A 101 -15.06 -12.44 3.32
CA GLU A 101 -15.18 -13.02 4.68
C GLU A 101 -14.39 -14.34 4.82
N ASP A 102 -14.21 -15.08 3.73
CA ASP A 102 -13.47 -16.35 3.72
C ASP A 102 -11.94 -16.15 3.73
N SER A 103 -11.47 -14.92 3.63
CA SER A 103 -10.03 -14.63 3.60
C SER A 103 -9.29 -14.93 4.90
N TYR A 104 -10.01 -15.13 5.99
CA TYR A 104 -9.48 -15.36 7.36
C TYR A 104 -8.51 -14.27 7.84
N LEU A 105 -8.50 -13.12 7.19
CA LEU A 105 -7.66 -11.98 7.55
C LEU A 105 -8.41 -11.11 8.57
N ASP A 106 -8.23 -11.40 9.83
CA ASP A 106 -8.91 -10.77 10.97
C ASP A 106 -8.18 -9.52 11.50
N GLY A 107 -8.65 -8.97 12.61
CA GLY A 107 -8.01 -7.81 13.27
C GLY A 107 -6.60 -8.10 13.78
N ARG A 108 -6.26 -9.35 14.12
CA ARG A 108 -4.89 -9.74 14.51
C ARG A 108 -3.94 -9.63 13.34
N HIS A 109 -4.40 -10.05 12.14
CA HIS A 109 -3.63 -9.88 10.91
C HIS A 109 -3.40 -8.41 10.61
N ALA A 110 -4.45 -7.58 10.55
CA ALA A 110 -4.34 -6.15 10.24
C ALA A 110 -3.39 -5.42 11.21
N ARG A 111 -3.49 -5.72 12.51
CA ARG A 111 -2.56 -5.19 13.51
C ARG A 111 -1.14 -5.72 13.34
N GLY A 112 -0.99 -7.02 13.14
CA GLY A 112 0.31 -7.69 12.98
C GLY A 112 1.09 -7.14 11.79
N MET A 113 0.44 -6.98 10.64
CA MET A 113 0.99 -6.38 9.44
C MET A 113 1.55 -4.97 9.70
N ALA A 114 0.74 -4.11 10.33
CA ALA A 114 1.15 -2.74 10.63
C ALA A 114 2.34 -2.71 11.58
N LEU A 115 2.32 -3.51 12.65
CA LEU A 115 3.42 -3.56 13.62
C LEU A 115 4.72 -4.09 13.00
N MET A 116 4.62 -5.10 12.11
CA MET A 116 5.80 -5.64 11.41
C MET A 116 6.38 -4.64 10.41
N ALA A 117 5.56 -3.94 9.64
CA ALA A 117 6.02 -2.88 8.75
C ALA A 117 6.71 -1.75 9.54
N MET A 118 6.12 -1.30 10.65
CA MET A 118 6.76 -0.31 11.54
C MET A 118 8.06 -0.82 12.15
N ALA A 119 8.13 -2.10 12.57
CA ALA A 119 9.37 -2.71 13.06
C ALA A 119 10.45 -2.80 11.99
N GLY A 120 10.10 -2.80 10.70
CA GLY A 120 11.03 -2.66 9.57
C GLY A 120 11.48 -1.21 9.32
N GLY A 121 10.88 -0.24 10.02
CA GLY A 121 11.17 1.19 9.86
C GLY A 121 10.27 1.88 8.85
N SER A 122 9.04 1.38 8.64
CA SER A 122 8.06 2.10 7.83
C SER A 122 7.67 3.42 8.49
N THR A 123 7.67 4.49 7.70
CA THR A 123 7.31 5.85 8.14
C THR A 123 5.86 6.21 7.81
N GLY A 124 5.16 5.39 7.06
CA GLY A 124 3.76 5.58 6.73
C GLY A 124 3.11 4.29 6.25
N LEU A 125 1.82 4.15 6.57
CA LEU A 125 1.00 2.99 6.25
C LEU A 125 -0.34 3.45 5.67
N ASN A 126 -0.78 2.80 4.60
CA ASN A 126 -2.10 2.98 4.03
C ASN A 126 -2.77 1.61 3.90
N TYR A 127 -3.89 1.38 4.59
CA TYR A 127 -4.61 0.12 4.50
C TYR A 127 -5.36 0.01 3.16
N TYR A 128 -5.13 -1.06 2.46
CA TYR A 128 -5.91 -1.44 1.30
C TYR A 128 -6.71 -2.73 1.58
N MET A 129 -8.05 -2.68 1.85
CA MET A 129 -8.84 -1.45 1.96
C MET A 129 -9.07 -1.12 3.45
N PHE A 130 -9.16 0.18 3.79
CA PHE A 130 -9.76 0.62 5.05
C PHE A 130 -11.29 0.67 4.94
N PHE A 131 -11.79 1.13 3.80
CA PHE A 131 -13.20 1.07 3.38
C PHE A 131 -13.27 0.50 1.97
N GLY A 132 -13.96 -0.62 1.78
CA GLY A 132 -14.04 -1.30 0.49
C GLY A 132 -14.98 -0.63 -0.49
N GLY A 133 -16.25 -0.55 -0.14
CA GLY A 133 -17.29 0.05 -0.96
C GLY A 133 -17.94 -0.90 -1.97
N THR A 134 -18.60 -0.32 -2.96
CA THR A 134 -19.38 -1.02 -3.98
C THR A 134 -18.88 -0.66 -5.37
N ASN A 135 -18.63 -1.66 -6.20
CA ASN A 135 -18.34 -1.43 -7.62
C ASN A 135 -19.59 -0.89 -8.33
N LEU A 136 -19.42 0.15 -9.13
CA LEU A 136 -20.55 0.78 -9.83
C LEU A 136 -21.14 -0.17 -10.89
N ALA A 137 -22.41 -0.50 -10.74
CA ALA A 137 -23.13 -1.41 -11.63
C ALA A 137 -22.38 -2.74 -11.85
N GLY A 138 -22.09 -3.13 -13.08
CA GLY A 138 -21.34 -4.33 -13.44
C GLY A 138 -19.85 -4.09 -13.74
N TRP A 139 -19.30 -2.96 -13.33
CA TRP A 139 -17.91 -2.55 -13.63
C TRP A 139 -16.85 -3.12 -12.67
N GLY A 140 -17.09 -4.30 -12.12
CA GLY A 140 -16.07 -5.05 -11.40
C GLY A 140 -15.01 -5.61 -12.37
N ALA A 141 -13.72 -5.50 -12.02
CA ALA A 141 -12.66 -6.09 -12.83
C ALA A 141 -12.58 -7.61 -12.61
N ARG A 142 -12.23 -8.35 -13.66
CA ARG A 142 -11.79 -9.76 -13.62
C ARG A 142 -12.47 -10.64 -12.56
N ARG A 143 -13.74 -10.94 -12.71
CA ARG A 143 -14.52 -11.81 -11.80
C ARG A 143 -14.78 -11.21 -10.41
N MET A 144 -14.51 -9.95 -10.18
CA MET A 144 -14.91 -9.31 -8.93
C MET A 144 -16.43 -9.22 -8.85
N THR A 145 -16.98 -9.36 -7.65
CA THR A 145 -18.38 -9.11 -7.38
C THR A 145 -18.70 -7.62 -7.36
N THR A 146 -19.99 -7.26 -7.41
CA THR A 146 -20.43 -5.86 -7.22
C THR A 146 -20.02 -5.35 -5.85
N SER A 147 -20.13 -6.17 -4.80
CA SER A 147 -19.58 -5.85 -3.48
C SER A 147 -18.06 -5.83 -3.54
N TYR A 148 -17.49 -4.75 -3.07
CA TYR A 148 -16.07 -4.62 -2.79
C TYR A 148 -15.85 -4.35 -1.29
N ASP A 149 -16.60 -5.07 -0.44
CA ASP A 149 -16.48 -4.98 1.02
C ASP A 149 -15.05 -5.24 1.49
N TYR A 150 -14.35 -6.15 0.81
CA TYR A 150 -12.94 -6.47 1.02
C TYR A 150 -12.63 -7.06 2.39
N GLY A 151 -13.63 -7.27 3.24
CA GLY A 151 -13.44 -7.56 4.66
C GLY A 151 -12.70 -6.41 5.37
N ALA A 152 -12.95 -5.18 4.95
CA ALA A 152 -12.26 -3.97 5.41
C ALA A 152 -12.63 -3.59 6.85
N ALA A 153 -11.89 -2.63 7.43
CA ALA A 153 -12.19 -2.08 8.76
C ALA A 153 -13.56 -1.39 8.81
N LEU A 154 -13.91 -0.68 7.73
CA LEU A 154 -15.26 -0.14 7.50
C LEU A 154 -15.95 -0.96 6.40
N LYS A 155 -17.12 -1.49 6.73
CA LYS A 155 -17.92 -2.30 5.80
C LYS A 155 -18.52 -1.48 4.67
N GLU A 156 -18.83 -2.14 3.55
CA GLU A 156 -19.54 -1.56 2.42
C GLU A 156 -20.82 -0.82 2.84
N SER A 157 -21.56 -1.35 3.82
CA SER A 157 -22.77 -0.74 4.37
C SER A 157 -22.53 0.47 5.29
N GLY A 158 -21.27 0.85 5.53
CA GLY A 158 -20.90 1.94 6.46
C GLY A 158 -20.76 1.51 7.93
N GLY A 159 -21.04 0.24 8.26
CA GLY A 159 -20.81 -0.30 9.60
C GLY A 159 -19.32 -0.56 9.87
N VAL A 160 -18.96 -0.70 11.16
CA VAL A 160 -17.61 -1.10 11.55
C VAL A 160 -17.48 -2.62 11.62
N SER A 161 -16.34 -3.16 11.18
CA SER A 161 -15.97 -4.55 11.38
C SER A 161 -15.17 -4.72 12.68
N GLU A 162 -14.89 -5.95 13.04
CA GLU A 162 -13.99 -6.26 14.18
C GLU A 162 -12.57 -5.74 13.98
N LYS A 163 -12.12 -5.59 12.72
CA LYS A 163 -10.81 -5.03 12.37
C LYS A 163 -10.67 -3.55 12.73
N PHE A 164 -11.79 -2.81 12.79
CA PHE A 164 -11.74 -1.39 13.09
C PHE A 164 -11.07 -1.11 14.45
N ALA A 165 -11.40 -1.90 15.47
CA ALA A 165 -10.80 -1.74 16.79
C ALA A 165 -9.28 -2.01 16.77
N ALA A 166 -8.84 -3.01 15.99
CA ALA A 166 -7.43 -3.34 15.83
C ALA A 166 -6.65 -2.23 15.11
N VAL A 167 -7.19 -1.72 14.00
CA VAL A 167 -6.60 -0.62 13.23
C VAL A 167 -6.59 0.69 14.03
N LYS A 168 -7.68 1.00 14.72
CA LYS A 168 -7.75 2.13 15.65
C LYS A 168 -6.65 2.04 16.72
N GLY A 169 -6.48 0.86 17.33
CA GLY A 169 -5.42 0.63 18.32
C GLY A 169 -4.01 0.88 17.78
N VAL A 170 -3.75 0.56 16.52
CA VAL A 170 -2.48 0.93 15.84
C VAL A 170 -2.37 2.44 15.70
N GLY A 171 -3.43 3.13 15.26
CA GLY A 171 -3.47 4.58 15.15
C GLY A 171 -3.23 5.28 16.48
N ASP A 172 -3.89 4.82 17.56
CA ASP A 172 -3.72 5.35 18.92
C ASP A 172 -2.26 5.16 19.40
N PHE A 173 -1.65 4.00 19.10
CA PHE A 173 -0.25 3.74 19.41
C PHE A 173 0.70 4.69 18.67
N VAL A 174 0.50 4.88 17.37
CA VAL A 174 1.32 5.79 16.55
C VAL A 174 1.13 7.24 17.00
N ASN A 175 -0.09 7.67 17.29
CA ASN A 175 -0.34 9.01 17.82
C ASN A 175 0.39 9.27 19.13
N ARG A 176 0.52 8.26 19.98
CA ARG A 176 1.20 8.39 21.28
C ARG A 176 2.72 8.28 21.18
N PHE A 177 3.26 7.42 20.32
CA PHE A 177 4.67 7.07 20.32
C PHE A 177 5.38 7.39 18.99
N GLY A 178 4.68 7.93 17.98
CA GLY A 178 5.22 8.13 16.64
C GLY A 178 6.49 8.97 16.59
N THR A 179 6.58 10.01 17.42
CA THR A 179 7.81 10.83 17.50
C THR A 179 9.02 10.03 18.03
N GLN A 180 8.81 9.15 19.00
CA GLN A 180 9.86 8.27 19.51
C GLN A 180 10.26 7.23 18.49
N LEU A 181 9.27 6.61 17.81
CA LEU A 181 9.51 5.63 16.76
C LEU A 181 10.31 6.24 15.60
N ALA A 182 9.94 7.43 15.13
CA ALA A 182 10.65 8.11 14.04
C ALA A 182 12.11 8.47 14.36
N ARG A 183 12.47 8.56 15.65
CA ARG A 183 13.84 8.83 16.09
C ARG A 183 14.69 7.57 16.30
N SER A 184 14.04 6.40 16.29
CA SER A 184 14.70 5.11 16.54
C SER A 184 14.91 4.27 15.26
N CYS A 185 14.47 4.78 14.09
CA CYS A 185 14.57 4.10 12.80
C CYS A 185 15.76 4.54 11.98
#